data_c81d0a94e4d64ce083342a7fc8350817
#
_entry.id   c81d0a94e4d64ce083342a7fc8350817
#
_cell.length_a   1.000
_cell.length_b   1.000
_cell.length_c   1.000
_cell.angle_alpha   90.00
_cell.angle_beta   90.00
_cell.angle_gamma   90.00
#
_symmetry.space_group_name_H-M   'P 1'
#
loop_
_entity.id
_entity.type
_entity.pdbx_description
1 polymer ?
#
loop_
_entity_poly.entity_id
_entity_poly.type
_entity_poly.pdbx_seq_one_letter_code
_entity_poly.pdbx_strand_id
1 'polypeptide(L)'
;MIRSMNKYAFLVFHSDYEGFLHKLRSLGVLHVNEQKDSREVEELRSILSERTHIKDTLRALRPYITDGAAELSQPIKNEAEGEALISEIEGELKCLSVQDEELAALRLEATEVRPWGAFDPAAVSQLSEAGYALSFFTIPQARFTEAFEAEYDVVPVATLSGRVYFVHLHTAGASQTLPEAEHVATPKRSIAELEGLVAEAEAARAQQLEKLTEQTKLWQDQLASYDLL
;
A
#
# COMPACT_ATOMS: atom_id res chain seq x y z
N MET A 1 -9.24 -65.11 -15.37
CA MET A 1 -10.66 -65.19 -15.00
C MET A 1 -11.14 -63.77 -14.72
N ILE A 2 -11.90 -63.13 -15.63
CA ILE A 2 -12.43 -61.76 -15.44
C ILE A 2 -13.77 -61.88 -14.75
N ARG A 3 -13.88 -61.33 -13.51
CA ARG A 3 -15.18 -61.27 -12.82
C ARG A 3 -15.86 -59.96 -13.14
N SER A 4 -17.14 -59.96 -13.47
CA SER A 4 -17.96 -58.77 -13.65
C SER A 4 -18.09 -58.02 -12.33
N MET A 5 -17.83 -56.72 -12.35
CA MET A 5 -17.96 -55.81 -11.21
C MET A 5 -19.17 -54.89 -11.41
N ASN A 6 -19.96 -54.71 -10.39
CA ASN A 6 -21.07 -53.77 -10.38
C ASN A 6 -20.64 -52.46 -9.73
N LYS A 7 -21.04 -51.35 -10.33
CA LYS A 7 -20.77 -50.01 -9.79
C LYS A 7 -22.01 -49.53 -9.04
N TYR A 8 -21.82 -49.12 -7.81
CA TYR A 8 -22.86 -48.53 -6.93
C TYR A 8 -22.45 -47.10 -6.57
N ALA A 9 -23.41 -46.18 -6.55
CA ALA A 9 -23.26 -44.86 -6.00
C ALA A 9 -24.07 -44.72 -4.73
N PHE A 10 -23.47 -44.16 -3.69
CA PHE A 10 -24.11 -43.93 -2.41
C PHE A 10 -24.14 -42.45 -2.11
N LEU A 11 -25.28 -41.92 -1.71
CA LEU A 11 -25.43 -40.58 -1.19
C LEU A 11 -25.54 -40.70 0.35
N VAL A 12 -24.61 -40.10 1.05
CA VAL A 12 -24.50 -40.21 2.53
C VAL A 12 -24.42 -38.80 3.12
N PHE A 13 -25.16 -38.55 4.21
CA PHE A 13 -25.05 -37.31 4.96
C PHE A 13 -23.64 -37.17 5.55
N HIS A 14 -23.12 -35.96 5.60
CA HIS A 14 -21.78 -35.65 6.07
C HIS A 14 -21.55 -36.16 7.51
N SER A 15 -22.57 -36.06 8.38
CA SER A 15 -22.52 -36.56 9.76
C SER A 15 -22.32 -38.08 9.86
N ASP A 16 -22.76 -38.84 8.87
CA ASP A 16 -22.74 -40.30 8.88
C ASP A 16 -21.62 -40.89 8.00
N TYR A 17 -20.85 -40.00 7.34
CA TYR A 17 -19.87 -40.40 6.34
C TYR A 17 -18.75 -41.28 6.90
N GLU A 18 -18.18 -40.93 8.03
CA GLU A 18 -17.11 -41.73 8.67
C GLU A 18 -17.61 -43.10 9.11
N GLY A 19 -18.80 -43.16 9.74
CA GLY A 19 -19.43 -44.40 10.17
C GLY A 19 -19.78 -45.30 8.98
N PHE A 20 -20.22 -44.72 7.89
CA PHE A 20 -20.52 -45.44 6.64
C PHE A 20 -19.23 -45.99 5.99
N LEU A 21 -18.16 -45.20 5.91
CA LEU A 21 -16.85 -45.66 5.38
C LEU A 21 -16.29 -46.81 6.21
N HIS A 22 -16.41 -46.75 7.53
CA HIS A 22 -16.00 -47.85 8.44
C HIS A 22 -16.74 -49.13 8.16
N LYS A 23 -18.07 -49.06 7.94
CA LYS A 23 -18.90 -50.23 7.59
C LYS A 23 -18.53 -50.79 6.22
N LEU A 24 -18.31 -49.94 5.21
CA LEU A 24 -17.86 -50.35 3.89
C LEU A 24 -16.50 -51.05 3.92
N ARG A 25 -15.57 -50.53 4.71
CA ARG A 25 -14.23 -51.10 4.90
C ARG A 25 -14.29 -52.48 5.57
N SER A 26 -15.17 -52.69 6.52
CA SER A 26 -15.35 -53.96 7.20
C SER A 26 -15.89 -55.07 6.28
N LEU A 27 -16.62 -54.74 5.22
CA LEU A 27 -17.10 -55.68 4.23
C LEU A 27 -15.99 -56.27 3.33
N GLY A 28 -14.85 -55.58 3.18
CA GLY A 28 -13.65 -56.09 2.51
C GLY A 28 -13.77 -56.44 1.03
N VAL A 29 -14.93 -56.15 0.38
CA VAL A 29 -15.25 -56.55 -1.00
C VAL A 29 -15.50 -55.38 -1.93
N LEU A 30 -15.34 -54.13 -1.43
CA LEU A 30 -15.64 -52.93 -2.19
C LEU A 30 -14.36 -52.14 -2.46
N HIS A 31 -14.19 -51.76 -3.73
CA HIS A 31 -13.18 -50.81 -4.13
C HIS A 31 -13.83 -49.41 -4.22
N VAL A 32 -13.44 -48.50 -3.33
CA VAL A 32 -13.95 -47.12 -3.33
C VAL A 32 -13.18 -46.35 -4.35
N ASN A 33 -13.83 -45.94 -5.42
CA ASN A 33 -13.32 -44.98 -6.38
C ASN A 33 -13.80 -43.57 -5.95
N GLU A 34 -12.95 -42.76 -5.42
CA GLU A 34 -13.21 -41.32 -5.30
C GLU A 34 -13.22 -40.71 -6.69
N GLN A 35 -14.40 -40.57 -7.27
CA GLN A 35 -14.58 -39.69 -8.41
C GLN A 35 -14.62 -38.25 -7.86
N LYS A 36 -13.49 -37.60 -7.82
CA LYS A 36 -13.47 -36.14 -7.71
C LYS A 36 -13.94 -35.62 -9.06
N ASP A 37 -15.21 -35.25 -9.13
CA ASP A 37 -15.67 -34.47 -10.29
C ASP A 37 -14.91 -33.14 -10.26
N SER A 38 -14.08 -32.91 -11.27
CA SER A 38 -13.22 -31.73 -11.33
C SER A 38 -14.03 -30.42 -11.32
N ARG A 39 -15.28 -30.46 -11.74
CA ARG A 39 -16.21 -29.32 -11.72
C ARG A 39 -16.69 -28.99 -10.31
N GLU A 40 -17.13 -29.97 -9.51
CA GLU A 40 -17.55 -29.74 -8.12
C GLU A 40 -16.39 -29.18 -7.25
N VAL A 41 -15.15 -29.61 -7.55
CA VAL A 41 -13.96 -29.08 -6.85
C VAL A 41 -13.66 -27.64 -7.28
N GLU A 42 -13.91 -27.30 -8.53
CA GLU A 42 -13.69 -25.96 -9.08
C GLU A 42 -14.73 -24.95 -8.54
N GLU A 43 -16.01 -25.33 -8.56
CA GLU A 43 -17.11 -24.55 -7.96
C GLU A 43 -16.90 -24.33 -6.46
N LEU A 44 -16.51 -25.34 -5.71
CA LEU A 44 -16.21 -25.21 -4.28
C LEU A 44 -15.00 -24.29 -4.03
N ARG A 45 -13.99 -24.36 -4.86
CA ARG A 45 -12.83 -23.45 -4.79
C ARG A 45 -13.22 -22.02 -5.05
N SER A 46 -14.08 -21.77 -6.04
CA SER A 46 -14.60 -20.45 -6.35
C SER A 46 -15.32 -19.84 -5.14
N ILE A 47 -16.28 -20.59 -4.58
CA ILE A 47 -17.05 -20.15 -3.37
C ILE A 47 -16.12 -19.89 -2.19
N LEU A 48 -15.14 -20.74 -1.94
CA LEU A 48 -14.19 -20.54 -0.84
C LEU A 48 -13.27 -19.33 -1.09
N SER A 49 -12.89 -19.08 -2.33
CA SER A 49 -12.11 -17.90 -2.72
C SER A 49 -12.91 -16.63 -2.49
N GLU A 50 -14.16 -16.60 -2.93
CA GLU A 50 -15.07 -15.47 -2.75
C GLU A 50 -15.34 -15.18 -1.27
N ARG A 51 -15.63 -16.19 -0.48
CA ARG A 51 -15.78 -16.06 0.97
C ARG A 51 -14.51 -15.53 1.64
N THR A 52 -13.35 -15.93 1.18
CA THR A 52 -12.07 -15.42 1.69
C THR A 52 -11.92 -13.94 1.33
N HIS A 53 -12.26 -13.57 0.10
CA HIS A 53 -12.23 -12.19 -0.39
C HIS A 53 -13.13 -11.27 0.44
N ILE A 54 -14.38 -11.67 0.71
CA ILE A 54 -15.32 -10.94 1.58
C ILE A 54 -14.72 -10.74 2.98
N LYS A 55 -14.14 -11.79 3.57
CA LYS A 55 -13.52 -11.71 4.90
C LYS A 55 -12.30 -10.80 4.94
N ASP A 56 -11.50 -10.80 3.90
CA ASP A 56 -10.32 -9.94 3.81
C ASP A 56 -10.74 -8.48 3.65
N THR A 57 -11.79 -8.20 2.85
CA THR A 57 -12.39 -6.85 2.72
C THR A 57 -12.97 -6.37 4.05
N LEU A 58 -13.72 -7.20 4.77
CA LEU A 58 -14.21 -6.90 6.13
C LEU A 58 -13.07 -6.61 7.11
N ARG A 59 -11.99 -7.39 7.04
CA ARG A 59 -10.80 -7.17 7.86
C ARG A 59 -10.14 -5.83 7.55
N ALA A 60 -10.03 -5.46 6.28
CA ALA A 60 -9.47 -4.19 5.84
C ALA A 60 -10.32 -2.99 6.28
N LEU A 61 -11.65 -3.14 6.36
CA LEU A 61 -12.56 -2.09 6.86
C LEU A 61 -12.50 -1.92 8.38
N ARG A 62 -12.09 -2.93 9.13
CA ARG A 62 -12.16 -2.94 10.60
C ARG A 62 -11.55 -1.74 11.30
N PRO A 63 -10.41 -1.15 10.85
CA PRO A 63 -9.83 0.04 11.46
C PRO A 63 -10.71 1.30 11.34
N TYR A 64 -11.65 1.31 10.39
CA TYR A 64 -12.51 2.45 10.05
C TYR A 64 -13.92 2.32 10.63
N ILE A 65 -14.22 1.19 11.28
CA ILE A 65 -15.51 0.96 11.93
C ILE A 65 -15.57 1.79 13.21
N THR A 66 -16.54 2.68 13.29
CA THR A 66 -16.85 3.42 14.52
C THR A 66 -18.07 2.82 15.19
N ASP A 67 -18.04 2.73 16.54
CA ASP A 67 -19.20 2.29 17.33
C ASP A 67 -20.37 3.27 17.10
N GLY A 68 -21.42 2.78 16.46
CA GLY A 68 -22.65 3.52 16.20
C GLY A 68 -23.72 2.59 15.65
N ALA A 69 -24.99 2.88 15.96
CA ALA A 69 -26.10 2.12 15.36
C ALA A 69 -26.04 2.29 13.85
N ALA A 70 -25.94 1.19 13.11
CA ALA A 70 -26.07 1.20 11.67
C ALA A 70 -27.45 1.71 11.28
N GLU A 71 -27.51 2.62 10.30
CA GLU A 71 -28.76 2.89 9.63
C GLU A 71 -29.20 1.61 8.91
N LEU A 72 -30.51 1.31 8.94
CA LEU A 72 -31.06 0.12 8.28
C LEU A 72 -30.67 0.11 6.80
N SER A 73 -29.58 -0.58 6.48
CA SER A 73 -29.17 -0.77 5.09
C SER A 73 -30.07 -1.80 4.42
N GLN A 74 -30.29 -1.65 3.11
CA GLN A 74 -30.98 -2.69 2.35
C GLN A 74 -30.03 -3.88 2.20
N PRO A 75 -30.48 -5.11 2.54
CA PRO A 75 -29.66 -6.29 2.37
C PRO A 75 -29.35 -6.53 0.90
N ILE A 76 -28.17 -7.06 0.62
CA ILE A 76 -27.76 -7.50 -0.73
C ILE A 76 -28.70 -8.60 -1.20
N LYS A 77 -29.19 -8.48 -2.42
CA LYS A 77 -30.19 -9.40 -2.98
C LYS A 77 -29.63 -10.45 -3.91
N ASN A 78 -28.45 -10.22 -4.44
CA ASN A 78 -27.82 -11.11 -5.40
C ASN A 78 -26.28 -10.94 -5.41
N GLU A 79 -25.59 -11.91 -5.98
CA GLU A 79 -24.13 -11.98 -6.09
C GLU A 79 -23.54 -10.75 -6.80
N ALA A 80 -24.14 -10.28 -7.88
CA ALA A 80 -23.65 -9.14 -8.64
C ALA A 80 -23.65 -7.83 -7.83
N GLU A 81 -24.65 -7.63 -6.95
CA GLU A 81 -24.69 -6.50 -6.01
C GLU A 81 -23.58 -6.62 -4.96
N GLY A 82 -23.27 -7.85 -4.49
CA GLY A 82 -22.20 -8.13 -3.56
C GLY A 82 -20.82 -7.85 -4.15
N GLU A 83 -20.56 -8.33 -5.35
CA GLU A 83 -19.30 -8.08 -6.07
C GLU A 83 -19.10 -6.59 -6.35
N ALA A 84 -20.15 -5.88 -6.76
CA ALA A 84 -20.10 -4.44 -6.99
C ALA A 84 -19.75 -3.68 -5.71
N LEU A 85 -20.35 -4.07 -4.57
CA LEU A 85 -20.06 -3.47 -3.28
C LEU A 85 -18.61 -3.72 -2.85
N ILE A 86 -18.10 -4.95 -3.00
CA ILE A 86 -16.71 -5.29 -2.68
C ILE A 86 -15.76 -4.44 -3.52
N SER A 87 -16.03 -4.33 -4.84
CA SER A 87 -15.22 -3.52 -5.75
C SER A 87 -15.23 -2.03 -5.38
N GLU A 88 -16.36 -1.49 -4.94
CA GLU A 88 -16.48 -0.11 -4.44
C GLU A 88 -15.61 0.10 -3.19
N ILE A 89 -15.73 -0.79 -2.21
CA ILE A 89 -14.95 -0.75 -0.97
C ILE A 89 -13.45 -0.82 -1.24
N GLU A 90 -13.03 -1.73 -2.08
CA GLU A 90 -11.63 -1.88 -2.46
C GLU A 90 -11.11 -0.64 -3.20
N GLY A 91 -11.93 -0.03 -4.04
CA GLY A 91 -11.62 1.23 -4.71
C GLY A 91 -11.36 2.37 -3.72
N GLU A 92 -12.22 2.54 -2.71
CA GLU A 92 -12.06 3.57 -1.68
C GLU A 92 -10.85 3.30 -0.77
N LEU A 93 -10.61 2.05 -0.36
CA LEU A 93 -9.43 1.66 0.41
C LEU A 93 -8.14 1.88 -0.38
N LYS A 94 -8.13 1.56 -1.66
CA LYS A 94 -7.00 1.80 -2.55
C LYS A 94 -6.73 3.29 -2.73
N CYS A 95 -7.77 4.10 -2.87
CA CYS A 95 -7.64 5.56 -2.96
C CYS A 95 -6.96 6.11 -1.70
N LEU A 96 -7.37 5.68 -0.51
CA LEU A 96 -6.74 6.08 0.75
C LEU A 96 -5.28 5.64 0.83
N SER A 97 -4.96 4.41 0.40
CA SER A 97 -3.59 3.90 0.37
C SER A 97 -2.68 4.73 -0.54
N VAL A 98 -3.17 5.12 -1.73
CA VAL A 98 -2.42 5.98 -2.66
C VAL A 98 -2.16 7.36 -2.06
N GLN A 99 -3.15 7.94 -1.38
CA GLN A 99 -2.98 9.21 -0.67
C GLN A 99 -1.98 9.11 0.48
N ASP A 100 -1.96 8.01 1.22
CA ASP A 100 -0.97 7.75 2.28
C ASP A 100 0.45 7.63 1.72
N GLU A 101 0.62 6.95 0.59
CA GLU A 101 1.90 6.84 -0.12
C GLU A 101 2.39 8.19 -0.63
N GLU A 102 1.51 8.98 -1.24
CA GLU A 102 1.81 10.32 -1.73
C GLU A 102 2.22 11.26 -0.58
N LEU A 103 1.46 11.26 0.50
CA LEU A 103 1.76 12.06 1.69
C LEU A 103 3.10 11.66 2.31
N ALA A 104 3.40 10.36 2.39
CA ALA A 104 4.69 9.88 2.88
C ALA A 104 5.85 10.34 1.99
N ALA A 105 5.68 10.29 0.67
CA ALA A 105 6.68 10.75 -0.30
C ALA A 105 6.93 12.27 -0.17
N LEU A 106 5.86 13.08 -0.08
CA LEU A 106 5.97 14.53 0.11
C LEU A 106 6.67 14.88 1.44
N ARG A 107 6.35 14.20 2.53
CA ARG A 107 7.00 14.40 3.83
C ARG A 107 8.47 14.00 3.81
N LEU A 108 8.82 12.93 3.12
CA LEU A 108 10.20 12.52 2.93
C LEU A 108 10.98 13.59 2.15
N GLU A 109 10.46 14.04 1.02
CA GLU A 109 11.06 15.11 0.22
C GLU A 109 11.22 16.41 1.03
N ALA A 110 10.19 16.81 1.78
CA ALA A 110 10.27 17.97 2.66
C ALA A 110 11.37 17.83 3.73
N THR A 111 11.57 16.63 4.25
CA THR A 111 12.65 16.34 5.22
C THR A 111 14.02 16.45 4.58
N GLU A 112 14.18 16.00 3.34
CA GLU A 112 15.43 16.09 2.56
C GLU A 112 15.75 17.52 2.15
N VAL A 113 14.72 18.33 1.86
CA VAL A 113 14.89 19.74 1.44
C VAL A 113 15.10 20.68 2.64
N ARG A 114 14.55 20.36 3.81
CA ARG A 114 14.59 21.22 5.00
C ARG A 114 15.98 21.72 5.39
N PRO A 115 17.08 20.94 5.32
CA PRO A 115 18.42 21.43 5.63
C PRO A 115 18.90 22.56 4.73
N TRP A 116 18.36 22.69 3.53
CA TRP A 116 18.73 23.71 2.56
C TRP A 116 18.03 25.06 2.83
N GLY A 117 17.10 25.12 3.75
CA GLY A 117 16.40 26.34 4.15
C GLY A 117 15.46 26.86 3.06
N ALA A 118 15.19 28.15 3.12
CA ALA A 118 14.30 28.81 2.17
C ALA A 118 15.06 29.20 0.88
N PHE A 119 15.49 28.21 0.09
CA PHE A 119 16.08 28.49 -1.21
C PHE A 119 15.00 28.59 -2.30
N ASP A 120 15.29 29.37 -3.34
CA ASP A 120 14.41 29.52 -4.49
C ASP A 120 14.95 28.68 -5.67
N PRO A 121 14.24 27.63 -6.12
CA PRO A 121 14.63 26.85 -7.30
C PRO A 121 14.77 27.70 -8.57
N ALA A 122 14.00 28.79 -8.68
CA ALA A 122 14.10 29.70 -9.82
C ALA A 122 15.44 30.43 -9.83
N ALA A 123 15.98 30.83 -8.68
CA ALA A 123 17.32 31.44 -8.58
C ALA A 123 18.42 30.47 -9.02
N VAL A 124 18.30 29.17 -8.69
CA VAL A 124 19.23 28.13 -9.15
C VAL A 124 19.19 28.00 -10.69
N SER A 125 17.99 28.06 -11.27
CA SER A 125 17.81 28.02 -12.72
C SER A 125 18.45 29.25 -13.41
N GLN A 126 18.29 30.44 -12.86
CA GLN A 126 18.90 31.66 -13.34
C GLN A 126 20.44 31.62 -13.29
N LEU A 127 21.01 31.03 -12.22
CA LEU A 127 22.45 30.79 -12.16
C LEU A 127 22.93 29.88 -13.28
N SER A 128 22.16 28.83 -13.57
CA SER A 128 22.46 27.90 -14.67
C SER A 128 22.43 28.58 -16.02
N GLU A 129 21.48 29.49 -16.29
CA GLU A 129 21.39 30.30 -17.51
C GLU A 129 22.56 31.27 -17.61
N ALA A 130 23.08 31.77 -16.49
CA ALA A 130 24.26 32.61 -16.43
C ALA A 130 25.58 31.83 -16.60
N GLY A 131 25.55 30.52 -16.81
CA GLY A 131 26.72 29.69 -17.02
C GLY A 131 27.36 29.14 -15.73
N TYR A 132 26.68 29.23 -14.59
CA TYR A 132 27.11 28.70 -13.32
C TYR A 132 26.28 27.47 -12.94
N ALA A 133 26.86 26.53 -12.20
CA ALA A 133 26.16 25.41 -11.63
C ALA A 133 26.31 25.40 -10.10
N LEU A 134 25.20 25.21 -9.40
CA LEU A 134 25.17 25.06 -7.96
C LEU A 134 24.98 23.58 -7.61
N SER A 135 25.99 23.01 -6.97
CA SER A 135 25.97 21.63 -6.54
C SER A 135 25.78 21.53 -5.03
N PHE A 136 24.99 20.55 -4.61
CA PHE A 136 24.59 20.32 -3.24
C PHE A 136 25.34 19.12 -2.67
N PHE A 137 25.94 19.27 -1.50
CA PHE A 137 26.77 18.24 -0.87
C PHE A 137 26.46 18.11 0.61
N THR A 138 26.75 16.92 1.14
CA THR A 138 26.75 16.67 2.58
C THR A 138 28.02 15.92 2.97
N ILE A 139 28.55 16.24 4.16
CA ILE A 139 29.77 15.63 4.70
C ILE A 139 29.59 15.42 6.22
N PRO A 140 30.19 14.39 6.86
CA PRO A 140 30.25 14.28 8.30
C PRO A 140 30.86 15.52 8.94
N GLN A 141 30.25 16.05 9.99
CA GLN A 141 30.71 17.29 10.65
C GLN A 141 32.18 17.24 11.09
N ALA A 142 32.67 16.07 11.52
CA ALA A 142 34.07 15.89 11.90
C ALA A 142 35.08 16.07 10.77
N ARG A 143 34.60 16.04 9.50
CA ARG A 143 35.43 16.19 8.30
C ARG A 143 35.32 17.60 7.68
N PHE A 144 34.34 18.38 8.07
CA PHE A 144 34.18 19.75 7.60
C PHE A 144 35.02 20.68 8.50
N THR A 145 36.09 21.22 7.93
CA THR A 145 37.02 22.12 8.62
C THR A 145 37.10 23.46 7.89
N GLU A 146 37.57 24.52 8.58
CA GLU A 146 37.84 25.82 7.93
C GLU A 146 38.82 25.69 6.75
N ALA A 147 39.78 24.78 6.84
CA ALA A 147 40.70 24.49 5.73
C ALA A 147 39.97 23.88 4.53
N PHE A 148 39.01 22.98 4.76
CA PHE A 148 38.19 22.40 3.69
C PHE A 148 37.30 23.46 3.02
N GLU A 149 36.69 24.33 3.83
CA GLU A 149 35.86 25.44 3.31
C GLU A 149 36.65 26.40 2.41
N ALA A 150 37.87 26.78 2.85
CA ALA A 150 38.74 27.68 2.11
C ALA A 150 39.40 27.05 0.86
N GLU A 151 39.72 25.74 0.94
CA GLU A 151 40.36 25.00 -0.18
C GLU A 151 39.41 24.77 -1.35
N TYR A 152 38.13 24.48 -1.04
CA TYR A 152 37.15 24.09 -2.07
C TYR A 152 36.13 25.19 -2.38
N ASP A 153 36.23 26.35 -1.75
CA ASP A 153 35.35 27.52 -1.97
C ASP A 153 33.86 27.12 -1.83
N VAL A 154 33.55 26.41 -0.75
CA VAL A 154 32.22 25.91 -0.47
C VAL A 154 31.51 26.76 0.58
N VAL A 155 30.19 26.84 0.52
CA VAL A 155 29.38 27.63 1.47
C VAL A 155 28.54 26.68 2.32
N PRO A 156 28.80 26.61 3.65
CA PRO A 156 27.96 25.83 4.57
C PRO A 156 26.57 26.47 4.69
N VAL A 157 25.53 25.63 4.62
CA VAL A 157 24.12 26.05 4.73
C VAL A 157 23.54 25.67 6.08
N ALA A 158 23.75 24.42 6.50
CA ALA A 158 23.22 23.93 7.77
C ALA A 158 24.08 22.80 8.33
N THR A 159 23.98 22.60 9.64
CA THR A 159 24.50 21.42 10.33
C THR A 159 23.35 20.69 11.00
N LEU A 160 23.07 19.48 10.59
CA LEU A 160 21.97 18.69 11.10
C LEU A 160 22.40 17.24 11.30
N SER A 161 22.06 16.65 12.43
CA SER A 161 22.31 15.22 12.73
C SER A 161 23.77 14.78 12.53
N GLY A 162 24.73 15.66 12.87
CA GLY A 162 26.18 15.37 12.73
C GLY A 162 26.72 15.43 11.30
N ARG A 163 25.96 16.00 10.38
CA ARG A 163 26.37 16.26 8.98
C ARG A 163 26.27 17.75 8.68
N VAL A 164 27.22 18.23 7.90
CA VAL A 164 27.20 19.58 7.34
C VAL A 164 26.65 19.50 5.92
N TYR A 165 25.66 20.34 5.65
CA TYR A 165 25.07 20.57 4.36
C TYR A 165 25.67 21.82 3.77
N PHE A 166 26.25 21.76 2.58
CA PHE A 166 26.91 22.88 1.96
C PHE A 166 26.70 22.89 0.45
N VAL A 167 26.90 24.03 -0.15
CA VAL A 167 26.79 24.22 -1.60
C VAL A 167 28.13 24.63 -2.18
N HIS A 168 28.36 24.23 -3.42
CA HIS A 168 29.51 24.59 -4.20
C HIS A 168 29.05 25.25 -5.51
N LEU A 169 29.46 26.48 -5.73
CA LEU A 169 29.21 27.24 -6.97
C LEU A 169 30.37 27.05 -7.91
N HIS A 170 30.13 26.55 -9.11
CA HIS A 170 31.18 26.37 -10.13
C HIS A 170 30.68 26.74 -11.54
N THR A 171 31.57 26.90 -12.48
CA THR A 171 31.18 27.10 -13.87
C THR A 171 30.56 25.85 -14.48
N ALA A 172 29.53 26.00 -15.27
CA ALA A 172 28.86 24.87 -15.91
C ALA A 172 29.87 24.07 -16.76
N GLY A 173 29.89 22.74 -16.53
CA GLY A 173 30.84 21.82 -17.18
C GLY A 173 32.10 21.50 -16.38
N ALA A 174 32.44 22.23 -15.32
CA ALA A 174 33.49 21.89 -14.39
C ALA A 174 32.92 20.92 -13.33
N SER A 175 33.11 19.61 -13.49
CA SER A 175 32.76 18.63 -12.45
C SER A 175 33.91 18.57 -11.47
N GLN A 176 33.70 18.99 -10.23
CA GLN A 176 34.67 18.85 -9.15
C GLN A 176 34.21 17.77 -8.20
N THR A 177 35.00 16.73 -8.07
CA THR A 177 34.78 15.69 -7.06
C THR A 177 35.36 16.17 -5.74
N LEU A 178 34.49 16.45 -4.78
CA LEU A 178 34.93 16.83 -3.42
C LEU A 178 35.23 15.60 -2.62
N PRO A 179 36.42 15.49 -2.00
CA PRO A 179 36.80 14.30 -1.26
C PRO A 179 35.88 14.15 -0.01
N GLU A 180 35.44 12.91 0.24
CA GLU A 180 34.63 12.52 1.39
C GLU A 180 33.22 13.17 1.46
N ALA A 181 32.86 14.02 0.49
CA ALA A 181 31.55 14.62 0.39
C ALA A 181 30.62 13.79 -0.50
N GLU A 182 29.39 13.63 -0.07
CA GLU A 182 28.33 12.99 -0.83
C GLU A 182 27.54 14.02 -1.61
N HIS A 183 27.42 13.83 -2.90
CA HIS A 183 26.59 14.69 -3.76
C HIS A 183 25.11 14.41 -3.48
N VAL A 184 24.35 15.47 -3.25
CA VAL A 184 22.89 15.43 -3.05
C VAL A 184 22.22 15.97 -4.31
N ALA A 185 21.15 15.33 -4.74
CA ALA A 185 20.37 15.80 -5.87
C ALA A 185 19.85 17.23 -5.60
N THR A 186 19.95 18.10 -6.60
CA THR A 186 19.42 19.47 -6.50
C THR A 186 17.93 19.43 -6.22
N PRO A 187 17.45 20.02 -5.11
CA PRO A 187 16.03 20.05 -4.83
C PRO A 187 15.25 20.80 -5.91
N LYS A 188 14.14 20.24 -6.35
CA LYS A 188 13.31 20.80 -7.43
C LYS A 188 12.24 21.76 -6.92
N ARG A 189 11.84 21.61 -5.66
CA ARG A 189 10.78 22.36 -4.99
C ARG A 189 11.33 23.05 -3.76
N SER A 190 10.80 24.21 -3.42
CA SER A 190 11.14 24.91 -2.18
C SER A 190 10.47 24.22 -0.97
N ILE A 191 11.00 24.45 0.23
CA ILE A 191 10.39 23.91 1.45
C ILE A 191 8.97 24.46 1.66
N ALA A 192 8.72 25.74 1.33
CA ALA A 192 7.40 26.35 1.47
C ALA A 192 6.37 25.72 0.52
N GLU A 193 6.78 25.40 -0.70
CA GLU A 193 5.94 24.69 -1.67
C GLU A 193 5.61 23.27 -1.20
N LEU A 194 6.61 22.54 -0.70
CA LEU A 194 6.41 21.19 -0.18
C LEU A 194 5.52 21.18 1.08
N GLU A 195 5.67 22.13 1.99
CA GLU A 195 4.79 22.27 3.16
C GLU A 195 3.35 22.58 2.75
N GLY A 196 3.16 23.39 1.70
CA GLY A 196 1.83 23.61 1.10
C GLY A 196 1.22 22.35 0.53
N LEU A 197 1.98 21.57 -0.27
CA LEU A 197 1.52 20.31 -0.83
C LEU A 197 1.23 19.25 0.24
N VAL A 198 2.03 19.18 1.29
CA VAL A 198 1.76 18.30 2.45
C VAL A 198 0.44 18.68 3.13
N ALA A 199 0.20 19.96 3.36
CA ALA A 199 -1.05 20.42 3.98
C ALA A 199 -2.28 20.11 3.10
N GLU A 200 -2.18 20.28 1.78
CA GLU A 200 -3.23 19.93 0.83
C GLU A 200 -3.49 18.41 0.81
N ALA A 201 -2.44 17.60 0.77
CA ALA A 201 -2.56 16.14 0.80
C ALA A 201 -3.14 15.63 2.12
N GLU A 202 -2.78 16.23 3.26
CA GLU A 202 -3.36 15.94 4.58
C GLU A 202 -4.85 16.26 4.63
N ALA A 203 -5.26 17.40 4.07
CA ALA A 203 -6.66 17.78 3.99
C ALA A 203 -7.48 16.84 3.10
N ALA A 204 -6.96 16.49 1.93
CA ALA A 204 -7.61 15.55 1.02
C ALA A 204 -7.75 14.15 1.64
N ARG A 205 -6.70 13.66 2.31
CA ARG A 205 -6.72 12.40 3.05
C ARG A 205 -7.75 12.41 4.20
N ALA A 206 -7.83 13.51 4.94
CA ALA A 206 -8.79 13.65 6.03
C ALA A 206 -10.24 13.58 5.52
N GLN A 207 -10.54 14.25 4.41
CA GLN A 207 -11.86 14.19 3.77
C GLN A 207 -12.19 12.77 3.28
N GLN A 208 -11.22 12.08 2.67
CA GLN A 208 -11.40 10.70 2.21
C GLN A 208 -11.65 9.75 3.39
N LEU A 209 -10.92 9.93 4.48
CA LEU A 209 -11.09 9.14 5.70
C LEU A 209 -12.47 9.36 6.34
N GLU A 210 -12.94 10.59 6.40
CA GLU A 210 -14.28 10.93 6.90
C GLU A 210 -15.37 10.26 6.06
N LYS A 211 -15.29 10.40 4.74
CA LYS A 211 -16.20 9.72 3.79
C LYS A 211 -16.18 8.20 3.99
N LEU A 212 -15.01 7.58 4.06
CA LEU A 212 -14.86 6.15 4.28
C LEU A 212 -15.50 5.72 5.60
N THR A 213 -15.29 6.48 6.67
CA THR A 213 -15.84 6.18 8.00
C THR A 213 -17.37 6.25 8.01
N GLU A 214 -17.97 7.20 7.31
CA GLU A 214 -19.42 7.29 7.16
C GLU A 214 -20.01 6.12 6.38
N GLN A 215 -19.38 5.77 5.26
CA GLN A 215 -19.83 4.66 4.41
C GLN A 215 -19.61 3.29 5.05
N THR A 216 -18.58 3.13 5.87
CA THR A 216 -18.25 1.83 6.51
C THR A 216 -19.40 1.29 7.35
N LYS A 217 -20.20 2.15 7.99
CA LYS A 217 -21.37 1.71 8.77
C LYS A 217 -22.42 1.01 7.89
N LEU A 218 -22.65 1.56 6.70
CA LEU A 218 -23.60 0.99 5.73
C LEU A 218 -23.05 -0.32 5.12
N TRP A 219 -21.81 -0.31 4.72
CA TRP A 219 -21.15 -1.46 4.08
C TRP A 219 -21.02 -2.67 5.00
N GLN A 220 -20.76 -2.45 6.29
CA GLN A 220 -20.65 -3.52 7.26
C GLN A 220 -21.92 -4.37 7.34
N ASP A 221 -23.08 -3.75 7.38
CA ASP A 221 -24.35 -4.46 7.43
C ASP A 221 -24.67 -5.16 6.12
N GLN A 222 -24.36 -4.53 4.99
CA GLN A 222 -24.54 -5.11 3.67
C GLN A 222 -23.66 -6.35 3.46
N LEU A 223 -22.37 -6.27 3.81
CA LEU A 223 -21.46 -7.41 3.71
C LEU A 223 -21.81 -8.55 4.67
N ALA A 224 -22.30 -8.23 5.88
CA ALA A 224 -22.77 -9.25 6.79
C ALA A 224 -24.01 -9.98 6.25
N SER A 225 -24.86 -9.31 5.50
CA SER A 225 -26.01 -9.94 4.81
C SER A 225 -25.56 -10.82 3.63
N TYR A 226 -24.48 -10.45 2.95
CA TYR A 226 -23.92 -11.21 1.83
C TYR A 226 -23.20 -12.50 2.24
N ASP A 227 -22.51 -12.55 3.39
CA ASP A 227 -21.89 -13.80 3.93
C ASP A 227 -22.94 -14.84 4.34
N LEU A 228 -24.23 -14.47 4.39
CA LEU A 228 -25.35 -15.36 4.71
C LEU A 228 -26.06 -15.92 3.46
N LEU A 229 -25.81 -15.40 2.27
CA LEU A 229 -26.33 -15.92 1.00
C LEU A 229 -25.44 -17.05 0.45
#